data_80e48bcadd5cd97a934a4049444394bf
#
_entry.id   80e48bcadd5cd97a934a4049444394bf
#
_cell.length_a   1.000
_cell.length_b   1.000
_cell.length_c   1.000
_cell.angle_alpha   90.00
_cell.angle_beta   90.00
_cell.angle_gamma   90.00
#
_symmetry.space_group_name_H-M   'P 1'
#
loop_
_entity.id
_entity.type
_entity.pdbx_description
1 polymer ?
#
loop_
_entity_poly.entity_id
_entity_poly.type
_entity_poly.pdbx_seq_one_letter_code
_entity_poly.pdbx_strand_id
1 'polypeptide(L)'
;MTDLAPARTVRAPNGLVCSVDHLASSAGAHLLRSGGSAADAAVGASAVLAVTTQHMCGMGGDLFALVHHGAPTPAALAAVGRAGSGADAAAMRSEGLDAVPMVGDVRAATVPGCVDGWLALHGRFGRLPLAEVLQPAIHLARHGFPAAPLLAAAAPLVVDLPGADDYRRPGGLGVGDRVRRPLVAEVLEAIVTGGREAFYGGPFGAGLIEVGAGLFSDDDLAEPLDRWEEPLAIEAWGHRAWTMPPPSQGYLSLAGAWVADGLGVPTDPDDPAWPHLLSEAARWVGHDRLARLHEAADGHALLAPDRLEPLRRAITRRMSSAMRRV
;
A
#
# COMPACT_ATOMS: atom_id res chain seq x y z
N MET A 1 -32.65 -6.89 -6.16
CA MET A 1 -31.64 -7.15 -5.12
C MET A 1 -30.93 -8.43 -5.52
N THR A 2 -29.68 -8.33 -5.99
CA THR A 2 -28.84 -9.49 -6.25
C THR A 2 -28.52 -10.10 -4.88
N ASP A 3 -28.96 -11.34 -4.69
CA ASP A 3 -28.66 -12.15 -3.50
C ASP A 3 -27.14 -12.38 -3.48
N LEU A 4 -26.40 -11.46 -2.87
CA LEU A 4 -24.98 -11.63 -2.65
C LEU A 4 -24.83 -12.74 -1.61
N ALA A 5 -24.46 -13.93 -2.09
CA ALA A 5 -24.13 -15.02 -1.20
C ALA A 5 -23.14 -14.52 -0.13
N PRO A 6 -23.38 -14.76 1.16
CA PRO A 6 -22.49 -14.26 2.20
C PRO A 6 -21.07 -14.76 1.95
N ALA A 7 -20.10 -13.87 2.07
CA ALA A 7 -18.69 -14.22 1.89
C ALA A 7 -18.34 -15.38 2.84
N ARG A 8 -17.82 -16.47 2.29
CA ARG A 8 -17.45 -17.63 3.11
C ARG A 8 -16.28 -17.25 4.01
N THR A 9 -16.48 -17.41 5.32
CA THR A 9 -15.38 -17.29 6.28
C THR A 9 -14.39 -18.44 6.05
N VAL A 10 -13.15 -18.09 5.73
CA VAL A 10 -12.05 -19.06 5.62
C VAL A 10 -11.36 -19.18 6.98
N ARG A 11 -11.16 -20.41 7.44
CA ARG A 11 -10.42 -20.73 8.66
C ARG A 11 -9.29 -21.68 8.31
N ALA A 12 -8.09 -21.40 8.83
CA ALA A 12 -6.92 -22.24 8.58
C ALA A 12 -6.20 -22.54 9.90
N PRO A 13 -5.79 -23.82 10.15
CA PRO A 13 -5.17 -24.21 11.42
C PRO A 13 -3.72 -23.73 11.57
N ASN A 14 -3.00 -23.54 10.46
CA ASN A 14 -1.54 -23.32 10.47
C ASN A 14 -1.12 -21.93 9.91
N GLY A 15 -2.05 -21.16 9.38
CA GLY A 15 -1.78 -19.85 8.82
C GLY A 15 -2.68 -19.54 7.62
N LEU A 16 -2.81 -18.24 7.34
CA LEU A 16 -3.64 -17.72 6.27
C LEU A 16 -2.91 -16.57 5.58
N VAL A 17 -3.04 -16.50 4.26
CA VAL A 17 -2.60 -15.37 3.45
C VAL A 17 -3.80 -14.83 2.67
N CYS A 18 -4.00 -13.52 2.73
CA CYS A 18 -5.03 -12.81 1.97
C CYS A 18 -4.38 -11.68 1.19
N SER A 19 -4.68 -11.58 -0.09
CA SER A 19 -4.25 -10.50 -0.98
C SER A 19 -5.30 -10.23 -2.05
N VAL A 20 -5.12 -9.17 -2.83
CA VAL A 20 -6.03 -8.81 -3.94
C VAL A 20 -5.87 -9.72 -5.18
N ASP A 21 -4.82 -10.55 -5.21
CA ASP A 21 -4.53 -11.47 -6.32
C ASP A 21 -4.33 -12.90 -5.79
N HIS A 22 -4.99 -13.88 -6.41
CA HIS A 22 -4.92 -15.28 -5.99
C HIS A 22 -3.52 -15.89 -6.17
N LEU A 23 -2.73 -15.44 -7.17
CA LEU A 23 -1.36 -15.89 -7.39
C LEU A 23 -0.46 -15.46 -6.23
N ALA A 24 -0.64 -14.22 -5.76
CA ALA A 24 0.09 -13.70 -4.61
C ALA A 24 -0.30 -14.42 -3.31
N SER A 25 -1.61 -14.64 -3.08
CA SER A 25 -2.07 -15.42 -1.92
C SER A 25 -1.56 -16.87 -1.95
N SER A 26 -1.51 -17.49 -3.14
CA SER A 26 -0.98 -18.84 -3.33
C SER A 26 0.52 -18.89 -3.04
N ALA A 27 1.30 -17.92 -3.52
CA ALA A 27 2.72 -17.82 -3.25
C ALA A 27 3.01 -17.68 -1.75
N GLY A 28 2.34 -16.75 -1.06
CA GLY A 28 2.48 -16.59 0.38
C GLY A 28 2.09 -17.86 1.17
N ALA A 29 1.01 -18.53 0.79
CA ALA A 29 0.60 -19.78 1.41
C ALA A 29 1.60 -20.93 1.12
N HIS A 30 2.25 -20.93 -0.04
CA HIS A 30 3.34 -21.86 -0.36
C HIS A 30 4.53 -21.63 0.59
N LEU A 31 4.97 -20.39 0.78
CA LEU A 31 6.08 -20.03 1.67
C LEU A 31 5.79 -20.43 3.12
N LEU A 32 4.55 -20.23 3.62
CA LEU A 32 4.16 -20.73 4.93
C LEU A 32 4.28 -22.25 5.05
N ARG A 33 3.85 -23.01 4.03
CA ARG A 33 3.98 -24.48 3.99
C ARG A 33 5.43 -24.96 3.93
N SER A 34 6.31 -24.14 3.34
CA SER A 34 7.76 -24.40 3.29
C SER A 34 8.50 -24.07 4.59
N GLY A 35 7.77 -23.70 5.66
CA GLY A 35 8.36 -23.36 6.96
C GLY A 35 8.70 -21.88 7.14
N GLY A 36 8.33 -21.05 6.19
CA GLY A 36 8.51 -19.60 6.25
C GLY A 36 7.68 -18.93 7.34
N SER A 37 8.10 -17.74 7.73
CA SER A 37 7.38 -16.87 8.64
C SER A 37 6.22 -16.13 7.94
N ALA A 38 5.39 -15.43 8.72
CA ALA A 38 4.41 -14.51 8.16
C ALA A 38 5.07 -13.37 7.36
N ALA A 39 6.29 -12.95 7.75
CA ALA A 39 7.06 -11.95 7.01
C ALA A 39 7.52 -12.49 5.65
N ASP A 40 8.04 -13.73 5.57
CA ASP A 40 8.38 -14.36 4.29
C ASP A 40 7.16 -14.43 3.37
N ALA A 41 6.01 -14.86 3.92
CA ALA A 41 4.77 -14.94 3.16
C ALA A 41 4.29 -13.56 2.66
N ALA A 42 4.42 -12.52 3.49
CA ALA A 42 4.05 -11.16 3.13
C ALA A 42 4.96 -10.57 2.06
N VAL A 43 6.29 -10.72 2.20
CA VAL A 43 7.27 -10.25 1.21
C VAL A 43 7.09 -10.99 -0.12
N GLY A 44 6.96 -12.33 -0.09
CA GLY A 44 6.76 -13.12 -1.31
C GLY A 44 5.43 -12.80 -2.02
N ALA A 45 4.34 -12.62 -1.26
CA ALA A 45 3.06 -12.19 -1.83
C ALA A 45 3.15 -10.77 -2.41
N SER A 46 3.81 -9.84 -1.70
CA SER A 46 4.04 -8.47 -2.18
C SER A 46 4.88 -8.45 -3.45
N ALA A 47 5.92 -9.26 -3.54
CA ALA A 47 6.74 -9.40 -4.73
C ALA A 47 5.93 -9.96 -5.93
N VAL A 48 5.05 -10.94 -5.69
CA VAL A 48 4.12 -11.42 -6.73
C VAL A 48 3.15 -10.32 -7.15
N LEU A 49 2.58 -9.56 -6.22
CA LEU A 49 1.70 -8.43 -6.54
C LEU A 49 2.43 -7.38 -7.38
N ALA A 50 3.70 -7.09 -7.09
CA ALA A 50 4.52 -6.17 -7.89
C ALA A 50 4.73 -6.65 -9.34
N VAL A 51 4.58 -7.95 -9.59
CA VAL A 51 4.63 -8.55 -10.93
C VAL A 51 3.25 -8.58 -11.58
N THR A 52 2.20 -9.00 -10.86
CA THR A 52 0.88 -9.31 -11.43
C THR A 52 -0.13 -8.17 -11.31
N THR A 53 0.09 -7.24 -10.36
CA THR A 53 -0.88 -6.22 -9.95
C THR A 53 -0.25 -4.83 -9.89
N GLN A 54 0.72 -4.56 -10.76
CA GLN A 54 1.50 -3.31 -10.78
C GLN A 54 0.70 -2.04 -11.05
N HIS A 55 -0.55 -2.15 -11.46
CA HIS A 55 -1.50 -1.03 -11.53
C HIS A 55 -2.01 -0.58 -10.15
N MET A 56 -1.71 -1.30 -9.07
CA MET A 56 -2.08 -0.99 -7.70
C MET A 56 -0.89 -0.89 -6.75
N CYS A 57 0.20 -1.61 -7.00
CA CYS A 57 1.39 -1.65 -6.16
C CYS A 57 2.61 -2.09 -6.97
N GLY A 58 3.82 -1.87 -6.45
CA GLY A 58 5.03 -2.26 -7.18
C GLY A 58 6.31 -1.91 -6.43
N MET A 59 7.44 -2.37 -6.97
CA MET A 59 8.77 -2.07 -6.43
C MET A 59 9.12 -0.57 -6.46
N GLY A 60 8.45 0.20 -7.32
CA GLY A 60 8.59 1.66 -7.41
C GLY A 60 7.76 2.45 -6.38
N GLY A 61 7.03 1.78 -5.50
CA GLY A 61 6.18 2.39 -4.48
C GLY A 61 6.75 2.30 -3.07
N ASP A 62 5.84 2.42 -2.10
CA ASP A 62 6.14 2.41 -0.67
C ASP A 62 5.75 1.08 -0.01
N LEU A 63 6.20 0.90 1.25
CA LEU A 63 5.77 -0.20 2.10
C LEU A 63 5.46 0.29 3.51
N PHE A 64 4.29 -0.15 4.02
CA PHE A 64 3.97 -0.09 5.43
C PHE A 64 3.69 -1.50 5.95
N ALA A 65 4.23 -1.84 7.13
CA ALA A 65 3.95 -3.11 7.76
C ALA A 65 3.75 -2.97 9.27
N LEU A 66 2.72 -3.67 9.78
CA LEU A 66 2.53 -3.92 11.20
C LEU A 66 2.72 -5.41 11.45
N VAL A 67 3.66 -5.76 12.33
CA VAL A 67 4.00 -7.15 12.63
C VAL A 67 3.72 -7.45 14.10
N HIS A 68 2.70 -8.26 14.36
CA HIS A 68 2.49 -8.81 15.69
C HIS A 68 3.31 -10.09 15.85
N HIS A 69 4.24 -10.08 16.78
CA HIS A 69 5.19 -11.18 17.02
C HIS A 69 5.18 -11.66 18.47
N GLY A 70 4.04 -11.50 19.17
CA GLY A 70 3.85 -11.90 20.56
C GLY A 70 4.15 -10.81 21.59
N ALA A 71 4.67 -9.65 21.17
CA ALA A 71 4.83 -8.48 22.04
C ALA A 71 3.49 -7.75 22.25
N PRO A 72 3.31 -7.00 23.36
CA PRO A 72 2.09 -6.22 23.62
C PRO A 72 1.80 -5.16 22.53
N THR A 73 2.85 -4.63 21.91
CA THR A 73 2.79 -3.64 20.83
C THR A 73 3.35 -4.26 19.55
N PRO A 74 2.68 -4.15 18.40
CA PRO A 74 3.24 -4.63 17.15
C PRO A 74 4.46 -3.80 16.73
N ALA A 75 5.41 -4.42 16.03
CA ALA A 75 6.47 -3.69 15.36
C ALA A 75 5.88 -2.99 14.13
N ALA A 76 6.24 -1.73 13.92
CA ALA A 76 5.77 -0.90 12.82
C ALA A 76 6.94 -0.51 11.91
N LEU A 77 6.85 -0.84 10.63
CA LEU A 77 7.85 -0.51 9.61
C LEU A 77 7.24 0.43 8.58
N ALA A 78 7.90 1.56 8.36
CA ALA A 78 7.65 2.45 7.24
C ALA A 78 8.86 2.43 6.30
N ALA A 79 8.62 2.23 5.01
CA ALA A 79 9.60 2.42 3.95
C ALA A 79 8.93 3.26 2.87
N VAL A 80 9.01 4.58 3.04
CA VAL A 80 8.26 5.58 2.29
C VAL A 80 9.23 6.50 1.59
N GLY A 81 8.99 6.69 0.32
CA GLY A 81 9.83 7.52 -0.54
C GLY A 81 9.68 9.01 -0.26
N ARG A 82 10.79 9.72 -0.33
CA ARG A 82 10.84 11.18 -0.36
C ARG A 82 10.84 11.68 -1.79
N ALA A 83 10.52 12.95 -1.98
CA ALA A 83 10.74 13.62 -3.27
C ALA A 83 12.24 13.56 -3.63
N GLY A 84 12.55 13.41 -4.90
CA GLY A 84 13.93 13.52 -5.37
C GLY A 84 14.53 14.91 -5.09
N SER A 85 15.83 15.00 -4.93
CA SER A 85 16.55 16.24 -4.61
C SER A 85 16.36 17.34 -5.66
N GLY A 86 16.04 16.97 -6.90
CA GLY A 86 15.72 17.89 -7.99
C GLY A 86 14.27 18.39 -8.01
N ALA A 87 13.43 18.02 -7.03
CA ALA A 87 12.04 18.48 -6.99
C ALA A 87 11.96 19.97 -6.65
N ASP A 88 11.36 20.75 -7.55
CA ASP A 88 11.20 22.20 -7.40
C ASP A 88 9.72 22.59 -7.45
N ALA A 89 9.14 22.82 -6.27
CA ALA A 89 7.76 23.27 -6.13
C ALA A 89 7.53 24.69 -6.66
N ALA A 90 8.56 25.55 -6.69
CA ALA A 90 8.45 26.91 -7.22
C ALA A 90 8.38 26.88 -8.75
N ALA A 91 9.21 26.04 -9.39
CA ALA A 91 9.13 25.81 -10.83
C ALA A 91 7.75 25.27 -11.24
N MET A 92 7.23 24.25 -10.54
CA MET A 92 5.88 23.71 -10.81
C MET A 92 4.79 24.76 -10.73
N ARG A 93 4.83 25.63 -9.70
CA ARG A 93 3.87 26.74 -9.58
C ARG A 93 4.01 27.77 -10.70
N SER A 94 5.23 28.04 -11.16
CA SER A 94 5.45 28.96 -12.29
C SER A 94 4.91 28.43 -13.61
N GLU A 95 4.78 27.10 -13.74
CA GLU A 95 4.11 26.41 -14.84
C GLU A 95 2.57 26.44 -14.73
N GLY A 96 2.03 27.00 -13.63
CA GLY A 96 0.59 27.08 -13.39
C GLY A 96 0.00 25.83 -12.72
N LEU A 97 0.83 24.98 -12.11
CA LEU A 97 0.38 23.78 -11.39
C LEU A 97 0.03 24.12 -9.95
N ASP A 98 -1.21 23.87 -9.54
CA ASP A 98 -1.66 23.98 -8.14
C ASP A 98 -1.35 22.74 -7.31
N ALA A 99 -1.10 21.61 -7.97
CA ALA A 99 -0.77 20.33 -7.35
C ALA A 99 0.15 19.52 -8.27
N VAL A 100 0.88 18.57 -7.70
CA VAL A 100 1.67 17.59 -8.47
C VAL A 100 0.71 16.74 -9.31
N PRO A 101 0.96 16.60 -10.64
CA PRO A 101 0.14 15.75 -11.50
C PRO A 101 0.12 14.29 -11.01
N MET A 102 -1.06 13.67 -10.98
CA MET A 102 -1.18 12.29 -10.47
C MET A 102 -0.75 11.22 -11.48
N VAL A 103 -0.82 11.50 -12.78
CA VAL A 103 -0.57 10.51 -13.85
C VAL A 103 0.18 11.18 -15.00
N GLY A 104 1.11 10.43 -15.59
CA GLY A 104 1.81 10.87 -16.82
C GLY A 104 2.93 11.88 -16.60
N ASP A 105 3.26 12.19 -15.36
CA ASP A 105 4.35 13.12 -15.01
C ASP A 105 5.29 12.45 -13.99
N VAL A 106 6.57 12.36 -14.29
CA VAL A 106 7.55 11.73 -13.42
C VAL A 106 7.72 12.45 -12.08
N ARG A 107 7.35 13.72 -12.00
CA ARG A 107 7.39 14.51 -10.75
C ARG A 107 6.40 14.01 -9.69
N ALA A 108 5.44 13.15 -10.07
CA ALA A 108 4.56 12.45 -9.14
C ALA A 108 5.23 11.24 -8.46
N ALA A 109 6.37 10.78 -8.98
CA ALA A 109 7.11 9.67 -8.40
C ALA A 109 8.02 10.14 -7.27
N THR A 110 8.11 9.31 -6.23
CA THR A 110 9.08 9.47 -5.14
C THR A 110 10.22 8.48 -5.31
N VAL A 111 11.29 8.63 -4.53
CA VAL A 111 12.31 7.59 -4.40
C VAL A 111 11.64 6.31 -3.90
N PRO A 112 11.74 5.17 -4.59
CA PRO A 112 11.03 3.96 -4.20
C PRO A 112 11.47 3.40 -2.85
N GLY A 113 10.54 3.15 -1.92
CA GLY A 113 10.84 2.59 -0.60
C GLY A 113 10.51 1.09 -0.47
N CYS A 114 9.71 0.53 -1.38
CA CYS A 114 9.16 -0.81 -1.23
C CYS A 114 10.23 -1.89 -1.04
N VAL A 115 11.33 -1.84 -1.80
CA VAL A 115 12.41 -2.85 -1.72
C VAL A 115 13.18 -2.74 -0.42
N ASP A 116 13.47 -1.53 0.07
CA ASP A 116 14.05 -1.33 1.41
C ASP A 116 13.14 -1.95 2.48
N GLY A 117 11.83 -1.75 2.37
CA GLY A 117 10.85 -2.35 3.25
C GLY A 117 10.83 -3.89 3.20
N TRP A 118 10.92 -4.50 1.99
CA TRP A 118 11.03 -5.96 1.89
C TRP A 118 12.26 -6.49 2.60
N LEU A 119 13.42 -5.86 2.35
CA LEU A 119 14.69 -6.30 2.92
C LEU A 119 14.72 -6.12 4.45
N ALA A 120 14.20 -5.00 4.97
CA ALA A 120 14.10 -4.75 6.40
C ALA A 120 13.14 -5.73 7.08
N LEU A 121 11.96 -5.98 6.48
CA LEU A 121 10.97 -6.92 7.02
C LEU A 121 11.51 -8.36 7.02
N HIS A 122 12.09 -8.79 5.90
CA HIS A 122 12.71 -10.10 5.78
C HIS A 122 13.90 -10.26 6.71
N GLY A 123 14.79 -9.27 6.78
CA GLY A 123 15.98 -9.32 7.64
C GLY A 123 15.66 -9.45 9.13
N ARG A 124 14.53 -8.86 9.57
CA ARG A 124 14.13 -8.91 10.99
C ARG A 124 13.29 -10.12 11.36
N PHE A 125 12.39 -10.57 10.48
CA PHE A 125 11.37 -11.58 10.79
C PHE A 125 11.35 -12.77 9.82
N GLY A 126 12.14 -12.73 8.75
CA GLY A 126 12.25 -13.83 7.78
C GLY A 126 12.90 -15.08 8.38
N ARG A 127 12.60 -16.23 7.78
CA ARG A 127 13.17 -17.55 8.13
C ARG A 127 13.73 -18.26 6.92
N LEU A 128 13.11 -18.07 5.75
CA LEU A 128 13.57 -18.66 4.51
C LEU A 128 14.65 -17.77 3.86
N PRO A 129 15.56 -18.33 3.05
CA PRO A 129 16.43 -17.54 2.21
C PRO A 129 15.64 -16.59 1.30
N LEU A 130 16.12 -15.37 1.09
CA LEU A 130 15.45 -14.39 0.23
C LEU A 130 15.22 -14.92 -1.18
N ALA A 131 16.12 -15.77 -1.68
CA ALA A 131 15.99 -16.44 -2.96
C ALA A 131 14.72 -17.30 -3.05
N GLU A 132 14.38 -18.02 -1.99
CA GLU A 132 13.14 -18.81 -1.93
C GLU A 132 11.91 -17.91 -1.82
N VAL A 133 12.00 -16.84 -1.06
CA VAL A 133 10.90 -15.88 -0.86
C VAL A 133 10.51 -15.17 -2.16
N LEU A 134 11.50 -14.76 -2.97
CA LEU A 134 11.26 -14.04 -4.23
C LEU A 134 11.05 -14.97 -5.43
N GLN A 135 11.38 -16.27 -5.31
CA GLN A 135 11.30 -17.22 -6.41
C GLN A 135 9.93 -17.26 -7.12
N PRO A 136 8.76 -17.26 -6.42
CA PRO A 136 7.47 -17.26 -7.09
C PRO A 136 7.25 -16.02 -7.99
N ALA A 137 7.69 -14.85 -7.55
CA ALA A 137 7.60 -13.62 -8.32
C ALA A 137 8.52 -13.65 -9.55
N ILE A 138 9.77 -14.11 -9.38
CA ILE A 138 10.74 -14.30 -10.46
C ILE A 138 10.18 -15.26 -11.52
N HIS A 139 9.60 -16.38 -11.07
CA HIS A 139 9.00 -17.37 -11.98
C HIS A 139 7.86 -16.77 -12.81
N LEU A 140 6.90 -16.06 -12.16
CA LEU A 140 5.78 -15.45 -12.86
C LEU A 140 6.23 -14.35 -13.82
N ALA A 141 7.18 -13.51 -13.41
CA ALA A 141 7.73 -12.47 -14.28
C ALA A 141 8.40 -13.07 -15.53
N ARG A 142 9.19 -14.13 -15.39
CA ARG A 142 9.93 -14.76 -16.46
C ARG A 142 9.06 -15.60 -17.40
N HIS A 143 8.19 -16.45 -16.84
CA HIS A 143 7.40 -17.39 -17.61
C HIS A 143 6.01 -16.88 -17.98
N GLY A 144 5.56 -15.84 -17.30
CA GLY A 144 4.29 -15.15 -17.56
C GLY A 144 3.16 -15.59 -16.64
N PHE A 145 2.18 -14.71 -16.55
CA PHE A 145 0.95 -14.87 -15.79
C PHE A 145 -0.25 -14.37 -16.61
N PRO A 146 -1.48 -14.83 -16.32
CA PRO A 146 -2.67 -14.36 -17.01
C PRO A 146 -3.03 -12.95 -16.53
N ALA A 147 -3.33 -12.01 -17.46
CA ALA A 147 -3.79 -10.68 -17.14
C ALA A 147 -5.14 -10.73 -16.39
N ALA A 148 -5.18 -10.18 -15.18
CA ALA A 148 -6.40 -10.02 -14.42
C ALA A 148 -7.30 -8.93 -15.05
N PRO A 149 -8.63 -8.93 -14.80
CA PRO A 149 -9.54 -7.92 -15.38
C PRO A 149 -9.12 -6.48 -15.10
N LEU A 150 -8.66 -6.17 -13.88
CA LEU A 150 -8.22 -4.83 -13.52
C LEU A 150 -6.92 -4.44 -14.21
N LEU A 151 -5.98 -5.37 -14.39
CA LEU A 151 -4.76 -5.12 -15.15
C LEU A 151 -5.08 -4.81 -16.62
N ALA A 152 -5.93 -5.62 -17.25
CA ALA A 152 -6.35 -5.39 -18.62
C ALA A 152 -7.03 -4.02 -18.80
N ALA A 153 -7.87 -3.61 -17.83
CA ALA A 153 -8.53 -2.31 -17.84
C ALA A 153 -7.55 -1.14 -17.60
N ALA A 154 -6.48 -1.34 -16.81
CA ALA A 154 -5.50 -0.31 -16.50
C ALA A 154 -4.38 -0.17 -17.55
N ALA A 155 -4.10 -1.21 -18.33
CA ALA A 155 -3.03 -1.22 -19.33
C ALA A 155 -3.07 -0.03 -20.32
N PRO A 156 -4.23 0.42 -20.82
CA PRO A 156 -4.31 1.59 -21.69
C PRO A 156 -3.75 2.88 -21.09
N LEU A 157 -3.66 3.00 -19.77
CA LEU A 157 -3.11 4.18 -19.10
C LEU A 157 -1.59 4.30 -19.25
N VAL A 158 -0.90 3.22 -19.56
CA VAL A 158 0.56 3.14 -19.54
C VAL A 158 1.20 2.65 -20.84
N VAL A 159 0.43 2.08 -21.79
CA VAL A 159 0.99 1.44 -23.00
C VAL A 159 1.83 2.38 -23.87
N ASP A 160 1.60 3.68 -23.80
CA ASP A 160 2.35 4.69 -24.55
C ASP A 160 3.59 5.21 -23.80
N LEU A 161 3.78 4.80 -22.53
CA LEU A 161 4.93 5.19 -21.74
C LEU A 161 6.17 4.37 -22.12
N PRO A 162 7.39 4.92 -22.00
CA PRO A 162 8.63 4.15 -22.14
C PRO A 162 8.66 2.96 -21.18
N GLY A 163 9.11 1.80 -21.67
CA GLY A 163 9.22 0.58 -20.87
C GLY A 163 7.93 -0.19 -20.65
N ALA A 164 6.79 0.23 -21.23
CA ALA A 164 5.50 -0.45 -21.11
C ALA A 164 5.25 -1.52 -22.19
N ASP A 165 6.30 -1.97 -22.90
CA ASP A 165 6.20 -2.95 -23.98
C ASP A 165 5.57 -4.28 -23.55
N ASP A 166 5.74 -4.66 -22.29
CA ASP A 166 5.15 -5.87 -21.69
C ASP A 166 3.62 -5.92 -21.82
N TYR A 167 2.97 -4.76 -21.96
CA TYR A 167 1.50 -4.63 -22.03
C TYR A 167 0.99 -4.35 -23.44
N ARG A 168 1.89 -4.04 -24.41
CA ARG A 168 1.48 -3.74 -25.79
C ARG A 168 1.05 -4.99 -26.52
N ARG A 169 -0.16 -4.94 -27.05
CA ARG A 169 -0.73 -6.01 -27.89
C ARG A 169 -1.53 -5.38 -29.04
N PRO A 170 -1.55 -5.99 -30.23
CA PRO A 170 -2.55 -5.65 -31.25
C PRO A 170 -3.96 -5.84 -30.69
N GLY A 171 -4.75 -4.78 -30.67
CA GLY A 171 -6.11 -4.80 -30.09
C GLY A 171 -6.20 -4.58 -28.59
N GLY A 172 -5.08 -4.32 -27.91
CA GLY A 172 -5.01 -4.11 -26.45
C GLY A 172 -4.78 -5.40 -25.65
N LEU A 173 -4.51 -5.24 -24.36
CA LEU A 173 -4.33 -6.36 -23.44
C LEU A 173 -5.71 -6.90 -23.02
N GLY A 174 -5.98 -8.15 -23.35
CA GLY A 174 -7.21 -8.86 -22.97
C GLY A 174 -7.10 -9.58 -21.63
N VAL A 175 -8.24 -9.83 -21.00
CA VAL A 175 -8.30 -10.66 -19.77
C VAL A 175 -7.85 -12.08 -20.10
N GLY A 176 -6.93 -12.62 -19.32
CA GLY A 176 -6.35 -13.96 -19.53
C GLY A 176 -5.14 -13.96 -20.48
N ASP A 177 -4.83 -12.87 -21.16
CA ASP A 177 -3.63 -12.79 -21.99
C ASP A 177 -2.39 -13.01 -21.14
N ARG A 178 -1.42 -13.76 -21.70
CA ARG A 178 -0.16 -13.99 -20.98
C ARG A 178 0.73 -12.75 -21.02
N VAL A 179 1.00 -12.17 -19.86
CA VAL A 179 1.97 -11.09 -19.66
C VAL A 179 3.29 -11.69 -19.18
N ARG A 180 4.40 -11.27 -19.75
CA ARG A 180 5.77 -11.58 -19.30
C ARG A 180 6.50 -10.30 -19.03
N ARG A 181 7.32 -10.31 -17.97
CA ARG A 181 8.10 -9.15 -17.54
C ARG A 181 9.55 -9.55 -17.28
N PRO A 182 10.32 -9.91 -18.33
CA PRO A 182 11.67 -10.48 -18.17
C PRO A 182 12.63 -9.54 -17.44
N LEU A 183 12.59 -8.24 -17.71
CA LEU A 183 13.43 -7.26 -17.02
C LEU A 183 13.10 -7.16 -15.51
N VAL A 184 11.83 -7.33 -15.14
CA VAL A 184 11.43 -7.39 -13.72
C VAL A 184 11.97 -8.65 -13.06
N ALA A 185 12.01 -9.79 -13.77
CA ALA A 185 12.64 -11.01 -13.25
C ALA A 185 14.13 -10.79 -12.98
N GLU A 186 14.85 -10.13 -13.89
CA GLU A 186 16.27 -9.79 -13.73
C GLU A 186 16.52 -8.87 -12.54
N VAL A 187 15.66 -7.86 -12.34
CA VAL A 187 15.74 -6.96 -11.17
C VAL A 187 15.51 -7.74 -9.86
N LEU A 188 14.52 -8.64 -9.82
CA LEU A 188 14.27 -9.46 -8.63
C LEU A 188 15.44 -10.41 -8.34
N GLU A 189 16.08 -11.00 -9.36
CA GLU A 189 17.27 -11.82 -9.21
C GLU A 189 18.47 -11.02 -8.73
N ALA A 190 18.62 -9.78 -9.21
CA ALA A 190 19.65 -8.86 -8.72
C ALA A 190 19.44 -8.54 -7.23
N ILE A 191 18.20 -8.32 -6.79
CA ILE A 191 17.87 -8.13 -5.36
C ILE A 191 18.27 -9.38 -4.54
N VAL A 192 18.01 -10.58 -5.04
CA VAL A 192 18.41 -11.83 -4.36
C VAL A 192 19.93 -11.91 -4.15
N THR A 193 20.71 -11.47 -5.12
CA THR A 193 22.18 -11.63 -5.11
C THR A 193 22.92 -10.47 -4.45
N GLY A 194 22.46 -9.25 -4.62
CA GLY A 194 23.17 -8.04 -4.20
C GLY A 194 22.34 -7.10 -3.31
N GLY A 195 21.13 -7.53 -2.93
CA GLY A 195 20.28 -6.77 -2.02
C GLY A 195 19.96 -5.36 -2.53
N ARG A 196 20.03 -4.41 -1.61
CA ARG A 196 19.73 -3.00 -1.83
C ARG A 196 20.60 -2.38 -2.94
N GLU A 197 21.90 -2.63 -2.88
CA GLU A 197 22.86 -2.08 -3.84
C GLU A 197 22.56 -2.51 -5.28
N ALA A 198 22.14 -3.76 -5.48
CA ALA A 198 21.80 -4.25 -6.81
C ALA A 198 20.48 -3.66 -7.34
N PHE A 199 19.60 -3.16 -6.49
CA PHE A 199 18.37 -2.49 -6.90
C PHE A 199 18.61 -1.00 -7.18
N TYR A 200 19.06 -0.24 -6.17
CA TYR A 200 19.19 1.22 -6.29
C TYR A 200 20.43 1.66 -7.06
N GLY A 201 21.57 0.94 -6.94
CA GLY A 201 22.78 1.17 -7.72
C GLY A 201 22.84 0.37 -9.03
N GLY A 202 21.81 -0.47 -9.31
CA GLY A 202 21.72 -1.30 -10.50
C GLY A 202 20.92 -0.67 -11.64
N PRO A 203 20.51 -1.51 -12.62
CA PRO A 203 19.76 -1.05 -13.80
C PRO A 203 18.45 -0.33 -13.47
N PHE A 204 17.79 -0.70 -12.38
CA PHE A 204 16.56 -0.01 -11.94
C PHE A 204 16.85 1.43 -11.52
N GLY A 205 17.86 1.64 -10.64
CA GLY A 205 18.23 2.99 -10.20
C GLY A 205 18.73 3.86 -11.34
N ALA A 206 19.57 3.31 -12.21
CA ALA A 206 20.03 4.02 -13.41
C ALA A 206 18.86 4.45 -14.32
N GLY A 207 17.90 3.55 -14.54
CA GLY A 207 16.68 3.86 -15.32
C GLY A 207 15.80 4.91 -14.65
N LEU A 208 15.70 4.90 -13.31
CA LEU A 208 14.94 5.92 -12.57
C LEU A 208 15.58 7.31 -12.70
N ILE A 209 16.91 7.41 -12.61
CA ILE A 209 17.65 8.67 -12.81
C ILE A 209 17.46 9.17 -14.24
N GLU A 210 17.58 8.28 -15.23
CA GLU A 210 17.40 8.62 -16.65
C GLU A 210 16.00 9.17 -16.93
N VAL A 211 14.95 8.45 -16.50
CA VAL A 211 13.54 8.86 -16.70
C VAL A 211 13.21 10.10 -15.88
N GLY A 212 13.81 10.25 -14.71
CA GLY A 212 13.65 11.39 -13.83
C GLY A 212 14.21 12.71 -14.37
N ALA A 213 15.12 12.66 -15.35
CA ALA A 213 15.66 13.83 -16.05
C ALA A 213 16.13 14.96 -15.11
N GLY A 214 16.85 14.61 -14.05
CA GLY A 214 17.34 15.53 -13.03
C GLY A 214 16.50 15.63 -11.76
N LEU A 215 15.36 14.92 -11.70
CA LEU A 215 14.54 14.84 -10.47
C LEU A 215 15.25 14.00 -9.39
N PHE A 216 15.93 12.92 -9.78
CA PHE A 216 16.62 12.00 -8.88
C PHE A 216 18.14 12.03 -9.13
N SER A 217 18.90 11.80 -8.07
CA SER A 217 20.36 11.67 -8.08
C SER A 217 20.81 10.35 -7.46
N ASP A 218 22.06 9.96 -7.65
CA ASP A 218 22.65 8.80 -6.97
C ASP A 218 22.58 8.93 -5.45
N ASP A 219 22.76 10.14 -4.91
CA ASP A 219 22.68 10.40 -3.48
C ASP A 219 21.24 10.16 -2.94
N ASP A 220 20.21 10.48 -3.74
CA ASP A 220 18.82 10.17 -3.36
C ASP A 220 18.60 8.67 -3.22
N LEU A 221 19.22 7.86 -4.08
CA LEU A 221 19.07 6.42 -4.08
C LEU A 221 20.00 5.72 -3.07
N ALA A 222 21.09 6.38 -2.66
CA ALA A 222 22.03 5.84 -1.68
C ALA A 222 21.42 5.75 -0.27
N GLU A 223 20.54 6.67 0.11
CA GLU A 223 19.91 6.77 1.42
C GLU A 223 18.83 5.69 1.65
N PRO A 224 18.97 4.81 2.68
CA PRO A 224 17.92 3.86 3.05
C PRO A 224 16.62 4.57 3.46
N LEU A 225 15.48 3.95 3.13
CA LEU A 225 14.15 4.50 3.39
C LEU A 225 13.37 3.73 4.46
N ASP A 226 13.88 2.58 4.92
CA ASP A 226 13.23 1.78 5.95
C ASP A 226 13.42 2.39 7.34
N ARG A 227 12.31 2.55 8.06
CA ARG A 227 12.30 3.06 9.43
C ARG A 227 11.36 2.20 10.29
N TRP A 228 11.88 1.75 11.44
CA TRP A 228 11.06 1.13 12.48
C TRP A 228 10.57 2.22 13.42
N GLU A 229 9.25 2.32 13.58
CA GLU A 229 8.58 3.41 14.27
C GLU A 229 7.65 2.89 15.36
N GLU A 230 7.26 3.76 16.30
CA GLU A 230 6.21 3.45 17.27
C GLU A 230 4.84 3.56 16.62
N PRO A 231 4.01 2.50 16.63
CA PRO A 231 2.69 2.55 16.04
C PRO A 231 1.75 3.42 16.87
N LEU A 232 0.84 4.11 16.19
CA LEU A 232 -0.28 4.78 16.86
C LEU A 232 -1.31 3.77 17.34
N ALA A 233 -1.95 4.05 18.48
CA ALA A 233 -2.98 3.18 19.04
C ALA A 233 -4.15 3.97 19.60
N ILE A 234 -5.34 3.36 19.58
CA ILE A 234 -6.54 3.82 20.30
C ILE A 234 -7.27 2.63 20.93
N GLU A 235 -8.15 2.93 21.88
CA GLU A 235 -9.14 1.99 22.38
C GLU A 235 -10.51 2.34 21.77
N ALA A 236 -11.20 1.35 21.18
CA ALA A 236 -12.56 1.48 20.67
C ALA A 236 -13.27 0.12 20.77
N TRP A 237 -14.55 0.11 21.14
CA TRP A 237 -15.39 -1.09 21.32
C TRP A 237 -14.75 -2.17 22.22
N GLY A 238 -13.95 -1.75 23.23
CA GLY A 238 -13.23 -2.65 24.10
C GLY A 238 -12.01 -3.36 23.47
N HIS A 239 -11.57 -2.91 22.31
CA HIS A 239 -10.42 -3.41 21.61
C HIS A 239 -9.35 -2.33 21.45
N ARG A 240 -8.09 -2.75 21.50
CA ARG A 240 -6.96 -1.89 21.16
C ARG A 240 -6.61 -2.08 19.69
N ALA A 241 -6.62 -0.99 18.94
CA ALA A 241 -6.28 -0.97 17.52
C ALA A 241 -5.01 -0.16 17.27
N TRP A 242 -4.21 -0.59 16.30
CA TRP A 242 -2.94 0.06 15.94
C TRP A 242 -2.92 0.43 14.46
N THR A 243 -2.14 1.45 14.14
CA THR A 243 -1.82 1.84 12.76
C THR A 243 -0.41 2.43 12.68
N MET A 244 0.08 2.57 11.44
CA MET A 244 1.29 3.33 11.16
C MET A 244 1.09 4.81 11.47
N PRO A 245 2.15 5.51 11.97
CA PRO A 245 2.12 6.97 12.11
C PRO A 245 2.12 7.67 10.74
N PRO A 246 1.98 9.02 10.69
CA PRO A 246 2.20 9.79 9.48
C PRO A 246 3.56 9.48 8.80
N PRO A 247 3.64 9.52 7.47
CA PRO A 247 2.65 10.06 6.53
C PRO A 247 1.51 9.10 6.18
N SER A 248 1.43 7.92 6.83
CA SER A 248 0.29 7.01 6.64
C SER A 248 -1.04 7.68 7.01
N GLN A 249 -2.08 7.39 6.22
CA GLN A 249 -3.45 7.81 6.50
C GLN A 249 -4.16 6.94 7.55
N GLY A 250 -3.46 5.98 8.14
CA GLY A 250 -4.03 5.02 9.09
C GLY A 250 -4.72 5.66 10.29
N TYR A 251 -4.27 6.85 10.73
CA TYR A 251 -4.92 7.59 11.81
C TYR A 251 -6.40 7.89 11.54
N LEU A 252 -6.81 8.02 10.27
CA LEU A 252 -8.23 8.25 9.92
C LEU A 252 -9.11 7.07 10.34
N SER A 253 -8.62 5.85 10.17
CA SER A 253 -9.34 4.64 10.61
C SER A 253 -9.47 4.59 12.13
N LEU A 254 -8.38 4.88 12.85
CA LEU A 254 -8.40 4.90 14.30
C LEU A 254 -9.29 6.01 14.86
N ALA A 255 -9.13 7.23 14.37
CA ALA A 255 -9.94 8.37 14.76
C ALA A 255 -11.43 8.15 14.43
N GLY A 256 -11.73 7.60 13.25
CA GLY A 256 -13.08 7.21 12.85
C GLY A 256 -13.69 6.17 13.80
N ALA A 257 -12.92 5.15 14.17
CA ALA A 257 -13.35 4.14 15.14
C ALA A 257 -13.63 4.74 16.52
N TRP A 258 -12.74 5.60 17.03
CA TRP A 258 -12.93 6.28 18.31
C TRP A 258 -14.17 7.17 18.34
N VAL A 259 -14.38 7.94 17.27
CA VAL A 259 -15.57 8.79 17.13
C VAL A 259 -16.84 7.93 17.08
N ALA A 260 -16.85 6.88 16.24
CA ALA A 260 -18.01 6.01 16.06
C ALA A 260 -18.38 5.23 17.33
N ASP A 261 -17.39 4.74 18.08
CA ASP A 261 -17.60 4.08 19.39
C ASP A 261 -18.39 5.00 20.33
N GLY A 262 -17.97 6.26 20.45
CA GLY A 262 -18.65 7.24 21.30
C GLY A 262 -20.04 7.69 20.82
N LEU A 263 -20.40 7.42 19.55
CA LEU A 263 -21.74 7.71 19.01
C LEU A 263 -22.78 6.63 19.36
N GLY A 264 -22.36 5.47 19.86
CA GLY A 264 -23.22 4.32 20.11
C GLY A 264 -23.88 3.82 18.83
N VAL A 265 -23.06 3.51 17.84
CA VAL A 265 -23.50 2.87 16.58
C VAL A 265 -24.29 1.60 16.89
N PRO A 266 -25.46 1.37 16.25
CA PRO A 266 -26.24 0.14 16.44
C PRO A 266 -25.38 -1.11 16.17
N THR A 267 -25.71 -2.21 16.88
CA THR A 267 -25.08 -3.51 16.62
C THR A 267 -25.66 -4.23 15.40
N ASP A 268 -26.87 -3.86 15.01
CA ASP A 268 -27.52 -4.36 13.80
C ASP A 268 -27.04 -3.58 12.57
N PRO A 269 -26.33 -4.21 11.62
CA PRO A 269 -25.87 -3.54 10.41
C PRO A 269 -27.01 -3.15 9.45
N ASP A 270 -28.21 -3.74 9.60
CA ASP A 270 -29.39 -3.39 8.82
C ASP A 270 -30.12 -2.16 9.37
N ASP A 271 -29.78 -1.67 10.57
CA ASP A 271 -30.26 -0.39 11.07
C ASP A 271 -29.72 0.77 10.21
N PRO A 272 -30.58 1.63 9.64
CA PRO A 272 -30.15 2.76 8.81
C PRO A 272 -29.19 3.73 9.52
N ALA A 273 -29.19 3.79 10.84
CA ALA A 273 -28.25 4.59 11.60
C ALA A 273 -26.82 4.02 11.56
N TRP A 274 -26.67 2.71 11.31
CA TRP A 274 -25.36 2.07 11.26
C TRP A 274 -24.45 2.66 10.15
N PRO A 275 -24.81 2.60 8.85
CA PRO A 275 -23.99 3.17 7.80
C PRO A 275 -23.92 4.70 7.88
N HIS A 276 -24.99 5.37 8.35
CA HIS A 276 -25.02 6.82 8.51
C HIS A 276 -23.97 7.30 9.49
N LEU A 277 -23.94 6.76 10.71
CA LEU A 277 -23.01 7.21 11.75
C LEU A 277 -21.56 6.88 11.41
N LEU A 278 -21.28 5.72 10.80
CA LEU A 278 -19.95 5.37 10.35
C LEU A 278 -19.46 6.31 9.23
N SER A 279 -20.32 6.63 8.26
CA SER A 279 -19.98 7.55 7.17
C SER A 279 -19.75 8.98 7.68
N GLU A 280 -20.56 9.46 8.62
CA GLU A 280 -20.36 10.77 9.23
C GLU A 280 -19.07 10.81 10.06
N ALA A 281 -18.78 9.77 10.83
CA ALA A 281 -17.51 9.68 11.57
C ALA A 281 -16.31 9.79 10.62
N ALA A 282 -16.30 9.02 9.54
CA ALA A 282 -15.23 9.05 8.54
C ALA A 282 -15.11 10.44 7.87
N ARG A 283 -16.23 11.04 7.48
CA ARG A 283 -16.29 12.36 6.84
C ARG A 283 -15.74 13.47 7.75
N TRP A 284 -16.17 13.49 9.01
CA TRP A 284 -15.76 14.50 9.96
C TRP A 284 -14.27 14.35 10.35
N VAL A 285 -13.80 13.14 10.51
CA VAL A 285 -12.37 12.89 10.79
C VAL A 285 -11.47 13.27 9.61
N GLY A 286 -11.94 13.04 8.39
CA GLY A 286 -11.15 13.28 7.17
C GLY A 286 -11.23 14.71 6.62
N HIS A 287 -12.08 15.60 7.18
CA HIS A 287 -12.37 16.92 6.60
C HIS A 287 -11.14 17.84 6.46
N ASP A 288 -10.21 17.76 7.39
CA ASP A 288 -8.99 18.58 7.44
C ASP A 288 -7.72 17.82 7.04
N ARG A 289 -7.85 16.60 6.46
CA ARG A 289 -6.73 15.74 6.12
C ARG A 289 -5.66 16.44 5.28
N LEU A 290 -6.06 17.15 4.25
CA LEU A 290 -5.12 17.83 3.33
C LEU A 290 -4.29 18.92 4.02
N ALA A 291 -4.83 19.52 5.10
CA ALA A 291 -4.14 20.56 5.86
C ALA A 291 -3.30 19.99 7.02
N ARG A 292 -3.61 18.76 7.47
CA ARG A 292 -3.04 18.19 8.69
C ARG A 292 -2.06 17.05 8.45
N LEU A 293 -2.28 16.26 7.39
CA LEU A 293 -1.43 15.11 7.12
C LEU A 293 -0.24 15.51 6.25
N HIS A 294 0.94 15.41 6.81
CA HIS A 294 2.22 15.56 6.14
C HIS A 294 3.26 14.69 6.86
N GLU A 295 4.47 14.57 6.32
CA GLU A 295 5.50 13.68 6.86
C GLU A 295 5.86 13.99 8.32
N ALA A 296 5.92 15.25 8.70
CA ALA A 296 6.24 15.69 10.07
C ALA A 296 4.99 15.89 10.95
N ALA A 297 3.82 15.35 10.58
CA ALA A 297 2.61 15.49 11.38
C ALA A 297 2.71 14.67 12.68
N ASP A 298 2.29 15.26 13.80
CA ASP A 298 2.18 14.55 15.06
C ASP A 298 0.96 13.63 15.06
N GLY A 299 1.20 12.32 14.90
CA GLY A 299 0.16 11.30 14.89
C GLY A 299 -0.63 11.22 16.20
N HIS A 300 0.00 11.47 17.36
CA HIS A 300 -0.70 11.49 18.63
C HIS A 300 -1.64 12.69 18.75
N ALA A 301 -1.21 13.85 18.29
CA ALA A 301 -2.09 15.03 18.22
C ALA A 301 -3.27 14.81 17.27
N LEU A 302 -3.10 14.06 16.18
CA LEU A 302 -4.19 13.69 15.27
C LEU A 302 -5.22 12.76 15.91
N LEU A 303 -4.85 11.99 16.94
CA LEU A 303 -5.72 11.07 17.67
C LEU A 303 -6.15 11.63 19.05
N ALA A 304 -5.73 12.85 19.41
CA ALA A 304 -6.00 13.41 20.72
C ALA A 304 -7.52 13.58 20.96
N PRO A 305 -8.04 13.19 22.16
CA PRO A 305 -9.45 13.36 22.49
C PRO A 305 -9.95 14.79 22.32
N ASP A 306 -9.13 15.79 22.67
CA ASP A 306 -9.47 17.21 22.52
C ASP A 306 -9.75 17.62 21.08
N ARG A 307 -9.09 16.96 20.11
CA ARG A 307 -9.39 17.14 18.68
C ARG A 307 -10.63 16.37 18.24
N LEU A 308 -10.81 15.16 18.72
CA LEU A 308 -11.85 14.25 18.22
C LEU A 308 -13.23 14.49 18.86
N GLU A 309 -13.28 14.90 20.12
CA GLU A 309 -14.53 15.11 20.85
C GLU A 309 -15.44 16.19 20.22
N PRO A 310 -14.93 17.35 19.77
CA PRO A 310 -15.76 18.33 19.05
C PRO A 310 -16.34 17.75 17.75
N LEU A 311 -15.59 16.92 17.01
CA LEU A 311 -16.08 16.27 15.79
C LEU A 311 -17.22 15.30 16.12
N ARG A 312 -17.07 14.48 17.17
CA ARG A 312 -18.09 13.56 17.64
C ARG A 312 -19.40 14.28 18.03
N ARG A 313 -19.30 15.42 18.73
CA ARG A 313 -20.47 16.21 19.14
C ARG A 313 -21.21 16.85 17.97
N ALA A 314 -20.51 17.16 16.89
CA ALA A 314 -21.09 17.75 15.69
C ALA A 314 -21.94 16.75 14.88
N ILE A 315 -21.73 15.45 15.08
CA ILE A 315 -22.46 14.39 14.36
C ILE A 315 -23.85 14.20 15.00
N THR A 316 -24.87 14.34 14.19
CA THR A 316 -26.24 14.12 14.62
C THR A 316 -26.76 12.75 14.21
N ARG A 317 -27.52 12.10 15.08
CA ARG A 317 -28.21 10.82 14.77
C ARG A 317 -29.37 10.97 13.79
N ARG A 318 -29.80 12.20 13.47
CA ARG A 318 -30.92 12.45 12.56
C ARG A 318 -30.41 12.46 11.11
N MET A 319 -30.84 11.46 10.34
CA MET A 319 -30.72 11.49 8.89
C MET A 319 -31.52 12.66 8.34
N SER A 320 -30.99 13.41 7.37
CA SER A 320 -31.77 14.44 6.68
C SER A 320 -32.97 13.78 5.97
N SER A 321 -34.08 14.49 5.84
CA SER A 321 -35.27 13.98 5.17
C SER A 321 -35.04 13.59 3.70
N ALA A 322 -33.93 14.04 3.09
CA ALA A 322 -33.52 13.66 1.75
C ALA A 322 -32.96 12.22 1.65
N MET A 323 -32.33 11.70 2.71
CA MET A 323 -31.80 10.33 2.73
C MET A 323 -32.84 9.25 3.07
N ARG A 324 -34.03 9.62 3.49
CA ARG A 324 -35.12 8.68 3.81
C ARG A 324 -35.89 8.19 2.58
N ARG A 325 -35.50 8.58 1.37
CA ARG A 325 -36.21 8.30 0.11
C ARG A 325 -35.36 7.55 -0.91
N VAL A 326 -34.43 6.70 -0.48
CA VAL A 326 -33.71 5.79 -1.38
C VAL A 326 -34.08 4.36 -1.03
#